data_731c1a8e13934163b108d87b9f3f6bae
#
_entry.id   731c1a8e13934163b108d87b9f3f6bae
#
_cell.length_a   1.000
_cell.length_b   1.000
_cell.length_c   1.000
_cell.angle_alpha   90.00
_cell.angle_beta   90.00
_cell.angle_gamma   90.00
#
_symmetry.space_group_name_H-M   'P 1'
#
loop_
_entity.id
_entity.type
_entity.pdbx_description
1 polymer ?
#
loop_
_entity_poly.entity_id
_entity_poly.type
_entity_poly.pdbx_seq_one_letter_code
_entity_poly.pdbx_strand_id
1 'polypeptide(L)'
;MNPVEFHPFEMQFEVPGTDGQTVYTRRFQAPRRLIILGCGYVAQSLCRFASQLEFDIYAADDRPSFANPYTMTNAKKVICDSFPAAIEQIHPDEQDFVAIVTRGHKHDADCIRTLYASGITPAYMGLIGSKRRVAGLFENLCTEGIDRSFLDQIHTPIGLDIGAITTDEIAISILSELILCRSRLSLWKKNGILEQTNLDPVFLNALQTKEEKAIAVVVERKGSTPVKTGAIMCVNALGQSFGTIGGGCGEHEVLRKALEVLSDKKDTFLSVDMTNDFAGEEGMVCGGTMDVIIRYVPGKVEI
;
A
#
# COMPACT_ATOMS: atom_id res chain seq x y z
N MET A 1 1.59 -3.69 22.85
CA MET A 1 2.68 -2.89 22.24
C MET A 1 2.02 -1.68 21.61
N ASN A 2 2.42 -0.45 22.00
CA ASN A 2 1.94 0.74 21.29
C ASN A 2 2.41 0.63 19.82
N PRO A 3 1.54 0.93 18.85
CA PRO A 3 1.95 0.96 17.47
C PRO A 3 3.08 1.99 17.33
N VAL A 4 4.22 1.55 16.80
CA VAL A 4 5.35 2.45 16.50
C VAL A 4 4.83 3.43 15.46
N GLU A 5 4.86 4.72 15.76
CA GLU A 5 4.44 5.76 14.84
C GLU A 5 5.39 5.74 13.64
N PHE A 6 4.88 5.37 12.47
CA PHE A 6 5.67 5.25 11.27
C PHE A 6 5.91 6.63 10.66
N HIS A 7 7.17 7.04 10.62
CA HIS A 7 7.56 8.28 9.92
C HIS A 7 8.09 7.94 8.54
N PRO A 8 7.56 8.57 7.47
CA PRO A 8 8.06 8.37 6.11
C PRO A 8 9.55 8.71 6.01
N PHE A 9 10.31 7.89 5.29
CA PHE A 9 11.71 8.12 5.04
C PHE A 9 12.15 7.59 3.67
N GLU A 10 13.34 7.97 3.22
CA GLU A 10 13.92 7.52 1.96
C GLU A 10 15.29 6.89 2.22
N MET A 11 15.61 5.87 1.44
CA MET A 11 16.96 5.29 1.37
C MET A 11 17.50 5.45 -0.04
N GLN A 12 18.73 5.92 -0.16
CA GLN A 12 19.44 6.01 -1.43
C GLN A 12 20.44 4.86 -1.54
N PHE A 13 20.48 4.24 -2.69
CA PHE A 13 21.36 3.14 -3.04
C PHE A 13 22.21 3.56 -4.24
N GLU A 14 23.49 3.71 -4.03
CA GLU A 14 24.46 4.00 -5.09
C GLU A 14 24.97 2.69 -5.69
N VAL A 15 25.13 2.65 -7.02
CA VAL A 15 25.77 1.50 -7.68
C VAL A 15 27.25 1.55 -7.38
N PRO A 16 27.84 0.54 -6.72
CA PRO A 16 29.26 0.52 -6.40
C PRO A 16 30.12 0.62 -7.67
N GLY A 17 31.12 1.50 -7.64
CA GLY A 17 32.06 1.71 -8.76
C GLY A 17 31.59 2.69 -9.85
N THR A 18 30.46 3.39 -9.66
CA THR A 18 29.96 4.37 -10.64
C THR A 18 30.22 5.83 -10.25
N ASP A 19 31.04 6.09 -9.22
CA ASP A 19 31.36 7.44 -8.71
C ASP A 19 30.09 8.30 -8.43
N GLY A 20 29.03 7.65 -7.92
CA GLY A 20 27.76 8.32 -7.59
C GLY A 20 26.90 8.71 -8.80
N GLN A 21 27.22 8.27 -10.02
CA GLN A 21 26.48 8.62 -11.24
C GLN A 21 25.11 7.94 -11.33
N THR A 22 24.93 6.79 -10.66
CA THR A 22 23.65 6.05 -10.66
C THR A 22 23.19 5.82 -9.26
N VAL A 23 22.14 6.55 -8.86
CA VAL A 23 21.52 6.48 -7.54
C VAL A 23 20.08 6.06 -7.67
N TYR A 24 19.70 5.03 -6.93
CA TYR A 24 18.31 4.59 -6.80
C TYR A 24 17.76 5.05 -5.45
N THR A 25 16.53 5.56 -5.44
CA THR A 25 15.85 6.01 -4.22
C THR A 25 14.70 5.08 -3.89
N ARG A 26 14.75 4.45 -2.72
CA ARG A 26 13.66 3.67 -2.16
C ARG A 26 12.91 4.51 -1.13
N ARG A 27 11.64 4.76 -1.41
CA ARG A 27 10.75 5.53 -0.52
C ARG A 27 9.95 4.58 0.37
N PHE A 28 9.92 4.89 1.64
CA PHE A 28 9.09 4.24 2.64
C PHE A 28 8.02 5.25 3.07
N GLN A 29 6.80 5.00 2.63
CA GLN A 29 5.67 5.90 2.91
C GLN A 29 4.78 5.31 4.00
N ALA A 30 4.11 6.16 4.75
CA ALA A 30 3.06 5.73 5.65
C ALA A 30 1.95 4.98 4.87
N PRO A 31 1.28 4.01 5.51
CA PRO A 31 0.08 3.41 4.95
C PRO A 31 -0.92 4.49 4.52
N ARG A 32 -1.55 4.32 3.37
CA ARG A 32 -2.59 5.27 2.94
C ARG A 32 -3.83 5.10 3.81
N ARG A 33 -4.49 6.20 4.11
CA ARG A 33 -5.75 6.14 4.84
C ARG A 33 -6.88 5.68 3.91
N LEU A 34 -7.66 4.72 4.38
CA LEU A 34 -8.94 4.33 3.80
C LEU A 34 -10.06 4.76 4.74
N ILE A 35 -10.83 5.74 4.33
CA ILE A 35 -11.99 6.26 5.06
C ILE A 35 -13.22 5.54 4.56
N ILE A 36 -13.87 4.78 5.43
CA ILE A 36 -15.07 4.01 5.13
C ILE A 36 -16.28 4.71 5.78
N LEU A 37 -17.13 5.29 4.96
CA LEU A 37 -18.36 5.96 5.39
C LEU A 37 -19.54 5.00 5.27
N GLY A 38 -19.98 4.48 6.40
CA GLY A 38 -20.91 3.36 6.56
C GLY A 38 -20.19 2.13 7.12
N CYS A 39 -20.72 1.50 8.18
CA CYS A 39 -20.14 0.32 8.83
C CYS A 39 -21.01 -0.94 8.65
N GLY A 40 -21.78 -1.03 7.55
CA GLY A 40 -22.57 -2.21 7.19
C GLY A 40 -21.70 -3.42 6.83
N TYR A 41 -22.34 -4.53 6.44
CA TYR A 41 -21.62 -5.79 6.19
C TYR A 41 -20.55 -5.68 5.10
N VAL A 42 -20.80 -4.95 4.02
CA VAL A 42 -19.77 -4.69 2.99
C VAL A 42 -18.58 -3.94 3.58
N ALA A 43 -18.84 -2.93 4.42
CA ALA A 43 -17.79 -2.15 5.07
C ALA A 43 -16.96 -3.00 6.05
N GLN A 44 -17.59 -3.93 6.79
CA GLN A 44 -16.90 -4.84 7.71
C GLN A 44 -15.95 -5.77 6.94
N SER A 45 -16.41 -6.35 5.82
CA SER A 45 -15.58 -7.17 4.93
C SER A 45 -14.46 -6.34 4.30
N LEU A 46 -14.76 -5.12 3.84
CA LEU A 46 -13.76 -4.21 3.29
C LEU A 46 -12.70 -3.85 4.33
N CYS A 47 -13.09 -3.52 5.54
CA CYS A 47 -12.19 -3.23 6.66
C CYS A 47 -11.26 -4.40 6.94
N ARG A 48 -11.82 -5.61 7.06
CA ARG A 48 -11.04 -6.84 7.32
C ARG A 48 -10.00 -7.12 6.25
N PHE A 49 -10.37 -7.03 4.97
CA PHE A 49 -9.43 -7.32 3.88
C PHE A 49 -8.44 -6.18 3.63
N ALA A 50 -8.87 -4.92 3.73
CA ALA A 50 -8.01 -3.75 3.51
C ALA A 50 -6.90 -3.66 4.54
N SER A 51 -7.13 -4.11 5.78
CA SER A 51 -6.10 -4.13 6.83
C SER A 51 -4.90 -5.03 6.49
N GLN A 52 -5.08 -6.02 5.60
CA GLN A 52 -4.01 -6.88 5.11
C GLN A 52 -3.23 -6.24 3.93
N LEU A 53 -3.70 -5.11 3.42
CA LEU A 53 -3.14 -4.43 2.24
C LEU A 53 -2.49 -3.08 2.58
N GLU A 54 -2.03 -2.92 3.81
CA GLU A 54 -1.32 -1.71 4.26
C GLU A 54 -2.18 -0.43 4.15
N PHE A 55 -3.48 -0.51 4.49
CA PHE A 55 -4.32 0.65 4.68
C PHE A 55 -4.52 0.96 6.17
N ASP A 56 -4.35 2.22 6.55
CA ASP A 56 -4.82 2.75 7.83
C ASP A 56 -6.31 3.05 7.71
N ILE A 57 -7.16 2.26 8.38
CA ILE A 57 -8.60 2.31 8.18
C ILE A 57 -9.27 3.22 9.22
N TYR A 58 -10.05 4.16 8.73
CA TYR A 58 -10.92 5.04 9.51
C TYR A 58 -12.36 4.76 9.12
N ALA A 59 -13.21 4.38 10.05
CA ALA A 59 -14.59 4.00 9.77
C ALA A 59 -15.57 4.87 10.52
N ALA A 60 -16.68 5.24 9.89
CA ALA A 60 -17.72 6.04 10.50
C ALA A 60 -19.13 5.56 10.15
N ASP A 61 -20.04 5.58 11.12
CA ASP A 61 -21.49 5.34 10.95
C ASP A 61 -22.24 6.03 12.08
N ASP A 62 -23.47 6.46 11.85
CA ASP A 62 -24.30 7.11 12.85
C ASP A 62 -25.02 6.12 13.80
N ARG A 63 -24.82 4.82 13.60
CA ARG A 63 -25.43 3.74 14.38
C ARG A 63 -24.44 3.07 15.32
N PRO A 64 -24.59 3.17 16.64
CA PRO A 64 -23.67 2.56 17.61
C PRO A 64 -23.51 1.04 17.45
N SER A 65 -24.56 0.35 16.96
CA SER A 65 -24.51 -1.09 16.71
C SER A 65 -23.59 -1.50 15.55
N PHE A 66 -23.23 -0.56 14.69
CA PHE A 66 -22.34 -0.77 13.54
C PHE A 66 -21.00 -0.06 13.71
N ALA A 67 -20.99 1.17 14.24
CA ALA A 67 -19.77 1.94 14.46
C ALA A 67 -19.19 1.65 15.85
N ASN A 68 -18.54 0.51 16.00
CA ASN A 68 -17.87 0.14 17.24
C ASN A 68 -16.68 -0.79 16.97
N PRO A 69 -15.73 -0.92 17.95
CA PRO A 69 -14.53 -1.74 17.77
C PRO A 69 -14.79 -3.25 17.57
N TYR A 70 -15.96 -3.75 17.94
CA TYR A 70 -16.29 -5.17 17.79
C TYR A 70 -16.74 -5.51 16.36
N THR A 71 -17.35 -4.58 15.66
CA THR A 71 -17.80 -4.73 14.27
C THR A 71 -16.71 -4.32 13.26
N MET A 72 -15.90 -3.31 13.60
CA MET A 72 -14.83 -2.76 12.79
C MET A 72 -13.46 -3.07 13.41
N THR A 73 -13.21 -4.35 13.69
CA THR A 73 -12.06 -4.83 14.51
C THR A 73 -10.69 -4.44 13.97
N ASN A 74 -10.56 -4.23 12.66
CA ASN A 74 -9.29 -3.89 12.02
C ASN A 74 -9.16 -2.38 11.73
N ALA A 75 -10.14 -1.56 12.14
CA ALA A 75 -10.06 -0.12 11.96
C ALA A 75 -9.15 0.51 13.02
N LYS A 76 -8.28 1.42 12.59
CA LYS A 76 -7.42 2.23 13.46
C LYS A 76 -8.25 3.22 14.29
N LYS A 77 -9.34 3.73 13.71
CA LYS A 77 -10.28 4.62 14.37
C LYS A 77 -11.70 4.33 13.90
N VAL A 78 -12.63 4.25 14.85
CA VAL A 78 -14.07 4.10 14.58
C VAL A 78 -14.79 5.28 15.20
N ILE A 79 -15.62 5.98 14.42
CA ILE A 79 -16.36 7.17 14.82
C ILE A 79 -17.85 6.85 14.73
N CYS A 80 -18.55 6.99 15.85
CA CYS A 80 -20.00 6.87 15.92
C CYS A 80 -20.60 8.27 16.00
N ASP A 81 -20.89 8.85 14.83
CA ASP A 81 -21.45 10.20 14.71
C ASP A 81 -22.17 10.36 13.36
N SER A 82 -22.84 11.49 13.13
CA SER A 82 -23.33 11.85 11.80
C SER A 82 -22.17 11.90 10.79
N PHE A 83 -22.44 11.54 9.52
CA PHE A 83 -21.38 11.51 8.51
C PHE A 83 -20.68 12.86 8.33
N PRO A 84 -21.37 14.01 8.31
CA PRO A 84 -20.69 15.31 8.28
C PRO A 84 -19.73 15.51 9.45
N ALA A 85 -20.17 15.28 10.68
CA ALA A 85 -19.33 15.44 11.87
C ALA A 85 -18.16 14.46 11.90
N ALA A 86 -18.37 13.23 11.42
CA ALA A 86 -17.30 12.23 11.33
C ALA A 86 -16.25 12.62 10.28
N ILE A 87 -16.66 13.14 9.12
CA ILE A 87 -15.75 13.63 8.07
C ILE A 87 -14.93 14.81 8.61
N GLU A 88 -15.57 15.74 9.31
CA GLU A 88 -14.87 16.85 9.98
C GLU A 88 -13.85 16.37 11.02
N GLN A 89 -14.15 15.31 11.80
CA GLN A 89 -13.22 14.74 12.78
C GLN A 89 -12.07 13.94 12.15
N ILE A 90 -12.25 13.40 10.96
CA ILE A 90 -11.24 12.64 10.23
C ILE A 90 -10.27 13.59 9.52
N HIS A 91 -10.75 14.75 9.07
CA HIS A 91 -10.00 15.69 8.23
C HIS A 91 -9.39 14.98 7.01
N PRO A 92 -10.20 14.58 6.01
CA PRO A 92 -9.69 13.95 4.80
C PRO A 92 -8.70 14.86 4.07
N ASP A 93 -7.72 14.26 3.38
CA ASP A 93 -6.77 14.98 2.54
C ASP A 93 -6.72 14.41 1.11
N GLU A 94 -5.90 15.03 0.26
CA GLU A 94 -5.76 14.65 -1.16
C GLU A 94 -5.11 13.26 -1.37
N GLN A 95 -4.54 12.65 -0.34
CA GLN A 95 -3.92 11.33 -0.42
C GLN A 95 -4.85 10.20 0.01
N ASP A 96 -5.99 10.54 0.60
CA ASP A 96 -6.93 9.59 1.16
C ASP A 96 -7.74 8.85 0.11
N PHE A 97 -8.19 7.68 0.49
CA PHE A 97 -9.16 6.87 -0.24
C PHE A 97 -10.47 6.87 0.53
N VAL A 98 -11.56 7.30 -0.11
CA VAL A 98 -12.88 7.38 0.54
C VAL A 98 -13.84 6.40 -0.11
N ALA A 99 -14.40 5.48 0.69
CA ALA A 99 -15.44 4.54 0.29
C ALA A 99 -16.77 4.92 0.95
N ILE A 100 -17.73 5.42 0.17
CA ILE A 100 -19.08 5.76 0.61
C ILE A 100 -19.94 4.51 0.41
N VAL A 101 -20.17 3.78 1.51
CA VAL A 101 -20.92 2.52 1.53
C VAL A 101 -22.07 2.59 2.56
N THR A 102 -22.76 3.74 2.57
CA THR A 102 -23.83 4.01 3.53
C THR A 102 -25.10 3.18 3.21
N ARG A 103 -26.07 3.25 4.13
CA ARG A 103 -27.33 2.54 3.98
C ARG A 103 -28.35 3.21 3.06
N GLY A 104 -28.07 4.41 2.52
CA GLY A 104 -29.06 5.07 1.67
C GLY A 104 -28.73 6.48 1.19
N HIS A 105 -29.50 6.92 0.20
CA HIS A 105 -29.28 8.15 -0.57
C HIS A 105 -29.06 9.42 0.24
N LYS A 106 -29.81 9.59 1.35
CA LYS A 106 -29.68 10.77 2.21
C LYS A 106 -28.26 10.86 2.76
N HIS A 107 -27.75 9.76 3.27
CA HIS A 107 -26.42 9.72 3.87
C HIS A 107 -25.32 9.78 2.80
N ASP A 108 -25.54 9.16 1.63
CA ASP A 108 -24.65 9.30 0.48
C ASP A 108 -24.50 10.76 0.08
N ALA A 109 -25.64 11.47 -0.02
CA ALA A 109 -25.67 12.91 -0.33
C ALA A 109 -24.96 13.75 0.74
N ASP A 110 -25.20 13.46 2.03
CA ASP A 110 -24.56 14.19 3.14
C ASP A 110 -23.03 14.01 3.10
N CYS A 111 -22.53 12.79 2.81
CA CYS A 111 -21.10 12.55 2.63
C CYS A 111 -20.51 13.36 1.48
N ILE A 112 -21.18 13.34 0.31
CA ILE A 112 -20.70 14.04 -0.89
C ILE A 112 -20.71 15.56 -0.68
N ARG A 113 -21.78 16.13 -0.09
CA ARG A 113 -21.86 17.56 0.23
C ARG A 113 -20.72 18.00 1.14
N THR A 114 -20.45 17.21 2.18
CA THR A 114 -19.41 17.55 3.16
C THR A 114 -18.02 17.47 2.54
N LEU A 115 -17.74 16.45 1.75
CA LEU A 115 -16.47 16.33 1.01
C LEU A 115 -16.30 17.49 0.02
N TYR A 116 -17.35 17.85 -0.73
CA TYR A 116 -17.31 18.99 -1.66
C TYR A 116 -17.08 20.32 -0.92
N ALA A 117 -17.79 20.53 0.20
CA ALA A 117 -17.66 21.76 0.98
C ALA A 117 -16.29 21.93 1.64
N SER A 118 -15.56 20.83 1.88
CA SER A 118 -14.19 20.89 2.40
C SER A 118 -13.17 21.45 1.40
N GLY A 119 -13.53 21.53 0.12
CA GLY A 119 -12.62 21.93 -0.96
C GLY A 119 -11.51 20.92 -1.28
N ILE A 120 -11.54 19.73 -0.66
CA ILE A 120 -10.54 18.68 -0.84
C ILE A 120 -11.08 17.62 -1.78
N THR A 121 -10.26 17.20 -2.73
CA THR A 121 -10.53 16.06 -3.61
C THR A 121 -9.61 14.91 -3.23
N PRO A 122 -10.12 13.88 -2.52
CA PRO A 122 -9.34 12.70 -2.18
C PRO A 122 -8.78 11.99 -3.42
N ALA A 123 -7.68 11.27 -3.24
CA ALA A 123 -7.04 10.48 -4.30
C ALA A 123 -7.99 9.43 -4.92
N TYR A 124 -8.97 9.01 -4.17
CA TYR A 124 -10.04 8.11 -4.61
C TYR A 124 -11.32 8.41 -3.84
N MET A 125 -12.42 8.46 -4.54
CA MET A 125 -13.78 8.47 -3.98
C MET A 125 -14.61 7.41 -4.69
N GLY A 126 -15.20 6.49 -3.93
CA GLY A 126 -16.10 5.47 -4.47
C GLY A 126 -17.45 5.50 -3.78
N LEU A 127 -18.52 5.30 -4.54
CA LEU A 127 -19.90 5.29 -4.05
C LEU A 127 -20.59 3.98 -4.39
N ILE A 128 -21.15 3.31 -3.39
CA ILE A 128 -21.97 2.11 -3.59
C ILE A 128 -23.33 2.48 -4.15
N GLY A 129 -23.77 1.77 -5.17
CA GLY A 129 -25.09 1.94 -5.75
C GLY A 129 -25.16 1.55 -7.22
N SER A 130 -26.37 1.27 -7.69
CA SER A 130 -26.57 1.02 -9.12
C SER A 130 -26.41 2.31 -9.93
N LYS A 131 -25.95 2.20 -11.18
CA LYS A 131 -25.76 3.36 -12.09
C LYS A 131 -26.99 4.25 -12.15
N ARG A 132 -28.20 3.66 -12.25
CA ARG A 132 -29.47 4.41 -12.31
C ARG A 132 -29.72 5.21 -11.02
N ARG A 133 -29.45 4.58 -9.86
CA ARG A 133 -29.66 5.18 -8.56
C ARG A 133 -28.72 6.40 -8.36
N VAL A 134 -27.46 6.24 -8.72
CA VAL A 134 -26.44 7.29 -8.55
C VAL A 134 -26.67 8.44 -9.53
N ALA A 135 -27.11 8.16 -10.77
CA ALA A 135 -27.42 9.22 -11.72
C ALA A 135 -28.44 10.22 -11.17
N GLY A 136 -29.57 9.72 -10.58
CA GLY A 136 -30.56 10.60 -9.96
C GLY A 136 -30.03 11.36 -8.74
N LEU A 137 -29.14 10.75 -7.94
CA LEU A 137 -28.48 11.43 -6.85
C LEU A 137 -27.59 12.59 -7.36
N PHE A 138 -26.80 12.34 -8.41
CA PHE A 138 -25.91 13.36 -8.99
C PHE A 138 -26.69 14.51 -9.64
N GLU A 139 -27.80 14.23 -10.32
CA GLU A 139 -28.70 15.26 -10.84
C GLU A 139 -29.18 16.20 -9.72
N ASN A 140 -29.65 15.62 -8.61
CA ASN A 140 -30.09 16.43 -7.46
C ASN A 140 -28.94 17.29 -6.87
N LEU A 141 -27.75 16.70 -6.69
CA LEU A 141 -26.60 17.41 -6.15
C LEU A 141 -26.12 18.55 -7.09
N CYS A 142 -26.21 18.36 -8.41
CA CYS A 142 -25.95 19.43 -9.36
C CYS A 142 -26.96 20.59 -9.22
N THR A 143 -28.25 20.31 -8.96
CA THR A 143 -29.25 21.38 -8.73
C THR A 143 -28.99 22.16 -7.44
N GLU A 144 -28.27 21.54 -6.49
CA GLU A 144 -27.84 22.17 -5.24
C GLU A 144 -26.55 23.00 -5.41
N GLY A 145 -25.91 22.98 -6.59
CA GLY A 145 -24.70 23.75 -6.88
C GLY A 145 -23.39 22.99 -6.75
N ILE A 146 -23.44 21.65 -6.59
CA ILE A 146 -22.21 20.85 -6.62
C ILE A 146 -21.75 20.68 -8.07
N ASP A 147 -20.47 20.95 -8.33
CA ASP A 147 -19.89 20.88 -9.64
C ASP A 147 -19.93 19.46 -10.22
N ARG A 148 -20.38 19.34 -11.45
CA ARG A 148 -20.41 18.06 -12.17
C ARG A 148 -19.02 17.45 -12.30
N SER A 149 -17.99 18.24 -12.47
CA SER A 149 -16.59 17.81 -12.56
C SER A 149 -16.08 17.16 -11.28
N PHE A 150 -16.60 17.56 -10.12
CA PHE A 150 -16.32 16.88 -8.84
C PHE A 150 -17.04 15.54 -8.76
N LEU A 151 -18.32 15.49 -9.12
CA LEU A 151 -19.12 14.26 -9.10
C LEU A 151 -18.58 13.20 -10.08
N ASP A 152 -18.06 13.62 -11.23
CA ASP A 152 -17.49 12.71 -12.24
C ASP A 152 -16.17 12.05 -11.79
N GLN A 153 -15.57 12.51 -10.70
CA GLN A 153 -14.42 11.85 -10.06
C GLN A 153 -14.82 10.71 -9.13
N ILE A 154 -16.09 10.60 -8.80
CA ILE A 154 -16.60 9.54 -7.91
C ILE A 154 -16.79 8.25 -8.72
N HIS A 155 -16.03 7.23 -8.37
CA HIS A 155 -16.14 5.89 -8.94
C HIS A 155 -17.48 5.24 -8.55
N THR A 156 -18.34 4.99 -9.52
CA THR A 156 -19.66 4.43 -9.26
C THR A 156 -20.19 3.60 -10.46
N PRO A 157 -20.69 2.38 -10.21
CA PRO A 157 -20.67 1.65 -8.93
C PRO A 157 -19.25 1.48 -8.41
N ILE A 158 -19.06 1.57 -7.10
CA ILE A 158 -17.75 1.33 -6.46
C ILE A 158 -17.26 -0.09 -6.72
N GLY A 159 -15.97 -0.22 -7.06
CA GLY A 159 -15.34 -1.52 -7.33
C GLY A 159 -15.30 -1.89 -8.81
N LEU A 160 -14.42 -2.83 -9.15
CA LEU A 160 -14.32 -3.38 -10.50
C LEU A 160 -15.48 -4.35 -10.78
N ASP A 161 -15.96 -4.40 -12.02
CA ASP A 161 -16.98 -5.35 -12.44
C ASP A 161 -16.37 -6.76 -12.58
N ILE A 162 -16.46 -7.53 -11.50
CA ILE A 162 -15.96 -8.91 -11.42
C ILE A 162 -17.08 -9.93 -11.21
N GLY A 163 -18.35 -9.51 -11.34
CA GLY A 163 -19.50 -10.37 -11.08
C GLY A 163 -19.78 -10.63 -9.59
N ALA A 164 -19.32 -9.75 -8.69
CA ALA A 164 -19.48 -9.88 -7.23
C ALA A 164 -20.95 -9.86 -6.80
N ILE A 165 -21.34 -10.79 -5.91
CA ILE A 165 -22.71 -10.97 -5.40
C ILE A 165 -22.75 -10.84 -3.88
N THR A 166 -21.84 -11.53 -3.18
CA THR A 166 -21.79 -11.51 -1.72
C THR A 166 -21.06 -10.27 -1.17
N THR A 167 -21.28 -9.96 0.10
CA THR A 167 -20.61 -8.81 0.75
C THR A 167 -19.08 -8.92 0.71
N ASP A 168 -18.55 -10.13 0.83
CA ASP A 168 -17.11 -10.38 0.75
C ASP A 168 -16.58 -10.20 -0.68
N GLU A 169 -17.30 -10.68 -1.69
CA GLU A 169 -16.95 -10.47 -3.10
C GLU A 169 -17.03 -9.00 -3.50
N ILE A 170 -18.05 -8.27 -3.03
CA ILE A 170 -18.15 -6.82 -3.24
C ILE A 170 -16.95 -6.10 -2.59
N ALA A 171 -16.55 -6.49 -1.39
CA ALA A 171 -15.37 -5.92 -0.74
C ALA A 171 -14.08 -6.22 -1.52
N ILE A 172 -13.93 -7.40 -2.10
CA ILE A 172 -12.81 -7.76 -2.99
C ILE A 172 -12.83 -6.92 -4.27
N SER A 173 -14.01 -6.72 -4.87
CA SER A 173 -14.18 -5.85 -6.04
C SER A 173 -13.73 -4.41 -5.74
N ILE A 174 -14.15 -3.86 -4.60
CA ILE A 174 -13.73 -2.53 -4.14
C ILE A 174 -12.22 -2.48 -3.93
N LEU A 175 -11.64 -3.46 -3.23
CA LEU A 175 -10.20 -3.52 -3.00
C LEU A 175 -9.39 -3.62 -4.28
N SER A 176 -9.87 -4.38 -5.26
CA SER A 176 -9.22 -4.47 -6.58
C SER A 176 -9.15 -3.11 -7.26
N GLU A 177 -10.22 -2.30 -7.16
CA GLU A 177 -10.23 -0.93 -7.68
C GLU A 177 -9.29 -0.01 -6.89
N LEU A 178 -9.28 -0.10 -5.55
CA LEU A 178 -8.35 0.68 -4.70
C LEU A 178 -6.89 0.37 -5.04
N ILE A 179 -6.54 -0.91 -5.23
CA ILE A 179 -5.19 -1.32 -5.66
C ILE A 179 -4.86 -0.74 -7.03
N LEU A 180 -5.78 -0.80 -7.99
CA LEU A 180 -5.62 -0.23 -9.32
C LEU A 180 -5.37 1.28 -9.26
N CYS A 181 -6.18 2.01 -8.50
CA CYS A 181 -6.03 3.45 -8.32
C CYS A 181 -4.70 3.79 -7.61
N ARG A 182 -4.38 3.09 -6.52
CA ARG A 182 -3.10 3.25 -5.82
C ARG A 182 -1.90 3.05 -6.74
N SER A 183 -1.94 2.06 -7.62
CA SER A 183 -0.86 1.79 -8.57
C SER A 183 -0.68 2.89 -9.63
N ARG A 184 -1.76 3.60 -10.00
CA ARG A 184 -1.73 4.73 -10.94
C ARG A 184 -1.23 6.03 -10.30
N LEU A 185 -1.54 6.22 -9.03
CA LEU A 185 -1.09 7.39 -8.25
C LEU A 185 0.38 7.30 -7.85
N SER A 186 0.95 6.10 -7.86
CA SER A 186 2.34 5.94 -7.48
C SER A 186 3.25 6.65 -8.48
N LEU A 187 4.01 7.63 -7.97
CA LEU A 187 5.01 8.43 -8.72
C LEU A 187 6.24 7.60 -9.12
N TRP A 188 6.16 6.28 -9.03
CA TRP A 188 7.24 5.29 -9.14
C TRP A 188 7.87 5.19 -10.52
N LYS A 189 7.28 5.81 -11.54
CA LYS A 189 7.79 5.77 -12.91
C LYS A 189 8.87 6.82 -13.22
N LYS A 190 9.38 7.54 -12.23
CA LYS A 190 10.53 8.42 -12.43
C LYS A 190 11.81 7.61 -12.37
N ASN A 191 12.75 7.84 -13.30
CA ASN A 191 14.06 7.20 -13.31
C ASN A 191 14.73 7.23 -11.94
N GLY A 192 15.19 6.09 -11.45
CA GLY A 192 15.86 5.95 -10.16
C GLY A 192 14.95 5.81 -8.94
N ILE A 193 13.62 5.89 -9.07
CA ILE A 193 12.70 5.62 -7.94
C ILE A 193 12.23 4.17 -8.00
N LEU A 194 12.47 3.44 -6.90
CA LEU A 194 12.14 2.03 -6.78
C LEU A 194 10.69 1.84 -6.32
N GLU A 195 10.00 0.86 -6.88
CA GLU A 195 8.63 0.51 -6.51
C GLU A 195 8.54 0.04 -5.05
N GLN A 196 7.40 0.31 -4.40
CA GLN A 196 7.14 -0.19 -3.05
C GLN A 196 6.62 -1.63 -3.12
N THR A 197 7.28 -2.54 -2.40
CA THR A 197 6.88 -3.95 -2.33
C THR A 197 7.13 -4.48 -0.92
N ASN A 198 6.26 -5.36 -0.45
CA ASN A 198 6.43 -6.23 0.72
C ASN A 198 6.99 -5.56 1.99
N LEU A 199 6.39 -4.43 2.40
CA LEU A 199 6.73 -3.76 3.65
C LEU A 199 5.88 -4.33 4.78
N ASP A 200 6.32 -5.42 5.38
CA ASP A 200 5.70 -5.92 6.60
C ASP A 200 6.27 -5.24 7.87
N PRO A 201 5.53 -5.24 8.98
CA PRO A 201 6.00 -4.65 10.24
C PRO A 201 7.28 -5.29 10.78
N VAL A 202 7.52 -6.57 10.51
CA VAL A 202 8.71 -7.30 10.97
C VAL A 202 9.94 -6.81 10.23
N PHE A 203 9.83 -6.62 8.90
CA PHE A 203 10.88 -6.01 8.08
C PHE A 203 11.19 -4.58 8.54
N LEU A 204 10.17 -3.75 8.73
CA LEU A 204 10.36 -2.36 9.17
C LEU A 204 11.03 -2.29 10.54
N ASN A 205 10.67 -3.17 11.45
CA ASN A 205 11.31 -3.25 12.76
C ASN A 205 12.79 -3.67 12.64
N ALA A 206 13.10 -4.70 11.85
CA ALA A 206 14.48 -5.13 11.59
C ALA A 206 15.32 -4.03 10.97
N LEU A 207 14.73 -3.22 10.05
CA LEU A 207 15.40 -2.09 9.43
C LEU A 207 15.78 -1.00 10.46
N GLN A 208 14.94 -0.77 11.47
CA GLN A 208 15.10 0.26 12.49
C GLN A 208 16.01 -0.16 13.67
N THR A 209 16.36 -1.45 13.81
CA THR A 209 17.27 -1.88 14.87
C THR A 209 18.62 -1.19 14.76
N LYS A 210 19.31 -1.02 15.88
CA LYS A 210 20.65 -0.41 15.94
C LYS A 210 21.79 -1.39 15.58
N GLU A 211 21.45 -2.63 15.28
CA GLU A 211 22.41 -3.68 14.93
C GLU A 211 22.97 -3.50 13.52
N GLU A 212 24.20 -4.00 13.29
CA GLU A 212 24.75 -4.05 11.93
C GLU A 212 23.92 -4.99 11.04
N LYS A 213 23.75 -4.60 9.79
CA LYS A 213 22.94 -5.33 8.83
C LYS A 213 23.38 -5.10 7.40
N ALA A 214 23.03 -6.01 6.52
CA ALA A 214 23.08 -5.81 5.07
C ALA A 214 21.67 -5.59 4.52
N ILE A 215 21.49 -4.63 3.63
CA ILE A 215 20.22 -4.35 2.97
C ILE A 215 20.38 -4.60 1.49
N ALA A 216 19.67 -5.61 0.98
CA ALA A 216 19.62 -5.96 -0.44
C ALA A 216 18.38 -5.36 -1.08
N VAL A 217 18.51 -4.65 -2.20
CA VAL A 217 17.40 -4.06 -2.96
C VAL A 217 17.52 -4.41 -4.44
N VAL A 218 16.43 -4.86 -5.05
CA VAL A 218 16.34 -5.09 -6.51
C VAL A 218 16.18 -3.74 -7.20
N VAL A 219 17.17 -3.36 -8.01
CA VAL A 219 17.20 -2.06 -8.71
C VAL A 219 16.78 -2.15 -10.15
N GLU A 220 17.10 -3.27 -10.84
CA GLU A 220 16.67 -3.53 -12.19
C GLU A 220 16.29 -5.00 -12.38
N ARG A 221 15.46 -5.27 -13.38
CA ARG A 221 15.07 -6.62 -13.77
C ARG A 221 14.81 -6.74 -15.26
N LYS A 222 15.05 -7.91 -15.83
CA LYS A 222 14.74 -8.24 -17.22
C LYS A 222 14.11 -9.63 -17.29
N GLY A 223 13.14 -9.79 -18.15
CA GLY A 223 12.41 -11.06 -18.30
C GLY A 223 11.41 -11.33 -17.17
N SER A 224 11.07 -12.62 -16.99
CA SER A 224 10.13 -13.07 -15.95
C SER A 224 10.87 -13.26 -14.63
N THR A 225 10.63 -12.37 -13.69
CA THR A 225 11.20 -12.42 -12.34
C THR A 225 10.10 -12.50 -11.29
N PRO A 226 10.31 -13.17 -10.14
CA PRO A 226 9.29 -13.34 -9.10
C PRO A 226 8.93 -12.03 -8.38
N VAL A 227 9.77 -11.01 -8.48
CA VAL A 227 9.59 -9.71 -7.83
C VAL A 227 9.74 -8.53 -8.78
N LYS A 228 9.28 -7.38 -8.32
CA LYS A 228 9.47 -6.09 -8.98
C LYS A 228 10.70 -5.36 -8.45
N THR A 229 11.14 -4.34 -9.21
CA THR A 229 12.11 -3.36 -8.72
C THR A 229 11.65 -2.73 -7.41
N GLY A 230 12.57 -2.54 -6.47
CA GLY A 230 12.25 -2.06 -5.12
C GLY A 230 11.94 -3.17 -4.11
N ALA A 231 11.86 -4.45 -4.53
CA ALA A 231 11.85 -5.56 -3.57
C ALA A 231 13.11 -5.48 -2.69
N ILE A 232 12.93 -5.67 -1.39
CA ILE A 232 13.97 -5.39 -0.42
C ILE A 232 14.03 -6.46 0.66
N MET A 233 15.24 -6.79 1.09
CA MET A 233 15.52 -7.75 2.15
C MET A 233 16.58 -7.17 3.08
N CYS A 234 16.40 -7.35 4.38
CA CYS A 234 17.38 -7.00 5.41
C CYS A 234 17.96 -8.31 5.98
N VAL A 235 19.27 -8.39 6.12
CA VAL A 235 19.99 -9.53 6.71
C VAL A 235 20.78 -9.02 7.90
N ASN A 236 20.59 -9.61 9.08
CA ASN A 236 21.35 -9.26 10.28
C ASN A 236 22.64 -10.09 10.44
N ALA A 237 23.48 -9.76 11.41
CA ALA A 237 24.75 -10.44 11.68
C ALA A 237 24.59 -11.94 12.02
N LEU A 238 23.40 -12.38 12.44
CA LEU A 238 23.09 -13.79 12.71
C LEU A 238 22.66 -14.56 11.46
N GLY A 239 22.61 -13.90 10.29
CA GLY A 239 22.16 -14.50 9.05
C GLY A 239 20.63 -14.64 8.93
N GLN A 240 19.87 -14.01 9.82
CA GLN A 240 18.42 -13.97 9.71
C GLN A 240 18.01 -12.93 8.66
N SER A 241 17.09 -13.32 7.77
CA SER A 241 16.54 -12.43 6.71
C SER A 241 15.15 -11.96 7.07
N PHE A 242 14.84 -10.70 6.71
CA PHE A 242 13.55 -10.03 6.88
C PHE A 242 13.17 -9.36 5.57
N GLY A 243 11.93 -9.49 5.14
CA GLY A 243 11.50 -9.11 3.79
C GLY A 243 11.88 -10.19 2.78
N THR A 244 11.69 -9.91 1.49
CA THR A 244 12.01 -10.87 0.42
C THR A 244 12.33 -10.17 -0.88
N ILE A 245 13.18 -10.80 -1.68
CA ILE A 245 13.49 -10.42 -3.05
C ILE A 245 13.03 -11.49 -4.06
N GLY A 246 12.06 -12.34 -3.65
CA GLY A 246 11.33 -13.26 -4.52
C GLY A 246 11.43 -14.74 -4.20
N GLY A 247 12.23 -15.13 -3.22
CA GLY A 247 12.41 -16.54 -2.85
C GLY A 247 13.24 -17.34 -3.86
N GLY A 248 13.37 -18.62 -3.60
CA GLY A 248 14.10 -19.54 -4.46
C GLY A 248 15.61 -19.34 -4.53
N CYS A 249 16.23 -19.84 -5.59
CA CYS A 249 17.69 -19.84 -5.76
C CYS A 249 18.28 -18.43 -5.79
N GLY A 250 17.60 -17.47 -6.43
CA GLY A 250 18.07 -16.09 -6.51
C GLY A 250 18.16 -15.40 -5.15
N GLU A 251 17.19 -15.64 -4.26
CA GLU A 251 17.23 -15.10 -2.89
C GLU A 251 18.36 -15.74 -2.07
N HIS A 252 18.59 -17.02 -2.27
CA HIS A 252 19.68 -17.73 -1.59
C HIS A 252 21.07 -17.18 -1.99
N GLU A 253 21.28 -16.88 -3.26
CA GLU A 253 22.50 -16.26 -3.75
C GLU A 253 22.72 -14.88 -3.14
N VAL A 254 21.66 -14.05 -3.10
CA VAL A 254 21.73 -12.71 -2.50
C VAL A 254 21.94 -12.79 -0.98
N LEU A 255 21.34 -13.76 -0.29
CA LEU A 255 21.56 -13.98 1.14
C LEU A 255 23.03 -14.33 1.43
N ARG A 256 23.61 -15.24 0.65
CA ARG A 256 25.03 -15.58 0.77
C ARG A 256 25.91 -14.36 0.55
N LYS A 257 25.63 -13.56 -0.48
CA LYS A 257 26.37 -12.32 -0.77
C LYS A 257 26.18 -11.25 0.29
N ALA A 258 25.02 -11.16 0.91
CA ALA A 258 24.75 -10.24 2.04
C ALA A 258 25.61 -10.60 3.28
N LEU A 259 25.86 -11.89 3.54
CA LEU A 259 26.76 -12.31 4.62
C LEU A 259 28.23 -11.94 4.32
N GLU A 260 28.66 -12.02 3.04
CA GLU A 260 29.97 -11.54 2.64
C GLU A 260 30.10 -10.01 2.86
N VAL A 261 29.04 -9.24 2.49
CA VAL A 261 28.97 -7.78 2.71
C VAL A 261 29.09 -7.43 4.20
N LEU A 262 28.46 -8.20 5.07
CA LEU A 262 28.56 -8.04 6.52
C LEU A 262 29.99 -8.29 7.02
N SER A 263 30.66 -9.32 6.49
CA SER A 263 32.06 -9.63 6.83
C SER A 263 33.03 -8.55 6.34
N ASP A 264 32.88 -8.15 5.09
CA ASP A 264 33.83 -7.25 4.42
C ASP A 264 33.55 -5.77 4.68
N LYS A 265 32.35 -5.47 5.20
CA LYS A 265 31.83 -4.10 5.48
C LYS A 265 31.88 -3.19 4.26
N LYS A 266 31.57 -3.74 3.07
CA LYS A 266 31.61 -3.05 1.79
C LYS A 266 30.36 -3.33 0.99
N ASP A 267 29.79 -2.27 0.42
CA ASP A 267 28.68 -2.36 -0.51
C ASP A 267 29.07 -3.14 -1.74
N THR A 268 28.13 -3.87 -2.32
CA THR A 268 28.34 -4.63 -3.54
C THR A 268 27.14 -4.55 -4.49
N PHE A 269 27.41 -4.83 -5.76
CA PHE A 269 26.43 -5.00 -6.80
C PHE A 269 26.46 -6.45 -7.28
N LEU A 270 25.27 -7.06 -7.43
CA LEU A 270 25.14 -8.45 -7.86
C LEU A 270 24.10 -8.53 -8.96
N SER A 271 24.46 -9.14 -10.10
CA SER A 271 23.51 -9.51 -11.14
C SER A 271 23.20 -11.00 -11.00
N VAL A 272 21.95 -11.32 -10.70
CA VAL A 272 21.46 -12.69 -10.54
C VAL A 272 20.80 -13.14 -11.82
N ASP A 273 21.34 -14.19 -12.43
CA ASP A 273 20.79 -14.81 -13.65
C ASP A 273 20.00 -16.08 -13.27
N MET A 274 18.68 -16.00 -13.39
CA MET A 274 17.76 -17.11 -13.11
C MET A 274 17.37 -17.89 -14.37
N THR A 275 18.02 -17.62 -15.52
CA THR A 275 17.72 -18.30 -16.79
C THR A 275 18.38 -19.68 -16.90
N ASN A 276 19.49 -19.87 -16.20
CA ASN A 276 20.34 -21.07 -16.29
C ASN A 276 20.21 -21.99 -15.06
N ASP A 277 19.38 -21.64 -14.10
CA ASP A 277 19.25 -22.47 -12.90
C ASP A 277 18.72 -23.86 -13.27
N PHE A 278 19.24 -24.85 -12.56
CA PHE A 278 18.86 -26.25 -12.52
C PHE A 278 17.35 -26.49 -12.32
N ALA A 279 16.55 -25.65 -12.95
CA ALA A 279 15.09 -25.65 -13.00
C ALA A 279 14.50 -26.98 -13.50
N GLY A 280 15.34 -27.88 -13.99
CA GLY A 280 14.93 -29.23 -14.41
C GLY A 280 14.51 -30.14 -13.27
N GLU A 281 15.02 -29.96 -12.04
CA GLU A 281 14.72 -30.83 -10.92
C GLU A 281 13.61 -30.30 -9.97
N GLU A 282 13.40 -28.98 -9.91
CA GLU A 282 12.37 -28.37 -9.04
C GLU A 282 11.16 -27.73 -9.75
N GLY A 283 11.14 -27.73 -11.08
CA GLY A 283 9.97 -27.27 -11.87
C GLY A 283 9.71 -25.77 -11.84
N MET A 284 10.63 -24.94 -11.33
CA MET A 284 10.52 -23.49 -11.36
C MET A 284 11.28 -22.87 -12.52
N VAL A 285 10.56 -22.45 -13.57
CA VAL A 285 11.13 -21.76 -14.72
C VAL A 285 11.00 -20.25 -14.50
N CYS A 286 11.92 -19.65 -13.76
CA CYS A 286 12.09 -18.20 -13.75
C CYS A 286 13.10 -17.83 -14.87
N GLY A 287 12.64 -17.24 -15.97
CA GLY A 287 13.47 -16.93 -17.15
C GLY A 287 13.96 -15.48 -17.19
N GLY A 288 14.39 -14.91 -16.08
CA GLY A 288 14.81 -13.52 -16.01
C GLY A 288 16.10 -13.26 -15.24
N THR A 289 16.57 -12.01 -15.31
CA THR A 289 17.70 -11.52 -14.52
C THR A 289 17.25 -10.40 -13.58
N MET A 290 17.89 -10.28 -12.43
CA MET A 290 17.70 -9.15 -11.53
C MET A 290 19.04 -8.58 -11.06
N ASP A 291 19.12 -7.26 -11.03
CA ASP A 291 20.26 -6.53 -10.51
C ASP A 291 19.96 -6.05 -9.09
N VAL A 292 20.84 -6.37 -8.16
CA VAL A 292 20.68 -6.16 -6.72
C VAL A 292 21.83 -5.35 -6.17
N ILE A 293 21.54 -4.26 -5.47
CA ILE A 293 22.53 -3.57 -4.64
C ILE A 293 22.41 -4.11 -3.22
N ILE A 294 23.55 -4.49 -2.65
CA ILE A 294 23.64 -4.94 -1.27
C ILE A 294 24.50 -3.93 -0.51
N ARG A 295 23.88 -3.20 0.42
CA ARG A 295 24.48 -2.14 1.20
C ARG A 295 24.76 -2.61 2.62
N TYR A 296 25.98 -2.34 3.10
CA TYR A 296 26.33 -2.48 4.51
C TYR A 296 25.78 -1.31 5.32
N VAL A 297 25.11 -1.60 6.42
CA VAL A 297 24.67 -0.59 7.40
C VAL A 297 25.33 -0.90 8.74
N PRO A 298 26.24 -0.04 9.22
CA PRO A 298 26.92 -0.25 10.48
C PRO A 298 25.95 -0.15 11.65
N GLY A 299 26.19 -0.94 12.66
CA GLY A 299 25.51 -0.80 13.94
C GLY A 299 25.81 0.57 14.56
N LYS A 300 24.79 1.23 15.15
CA LYS A 300 25.02 2.43 15.94
C LYS A 300 25.58 1.98 17.30
N VAL A 301 26.85 2.24 17.54
CA VAL A 301 27.44 2.08 18.84
C VAL A 301 26.88 3.19 19.73
N GLU A 302 26.22 2.87 20.83
CA GLU A 302 25.98 3.84 21.91
C GLU A 302 27.30 4.13 22.53
N ILE A 303 27.82 5.37 22.42
CA ILE A 303 28.96 5.90 23.16
C ILE A 303 28.44 6.41 24.48
#